data_dd9c05c22e121b217840fb9b122f9db2
#
_entry.id   dd9c05c22e121b217840fb9b122f9db2
#
_cell.length_a   1.000
_cell.length_b   1.000
_cell.length_c   1.000
_cell.angle_alpha   90.00
_cell.angle_beta   90.00
_cell.angle_gamma   90.00
#
_symmetry.space_group_name_H-M   'P 1'
#
loop_
_entity.id
_entity.type
_entity.pdbx_description
1 polymer ?
#
loop_
_entity_poly.entity_id
_entity_poly.type
_entity_poly.pdbx_seq_one_letter_code
_entity_poly.pdbx_strand_id
1 'polypeptide(L)'
;MTDTGVPTVEFDDGGGARDRSLTAGTVLAVGFALLAAVFAYDYWVDPEFVAFRQLDWPLTAAVLVVAVYGIVPMARRPELARDGLVRLADDRRTLVALVTVSVLFLVGLVGPFLVAPPKVNILHAHQPPVWMSVDTVLVNGCTGPVADGRCFGTWRFPLGTARGGYDVLVWSIYGLRVTTALALVSGLVVAGVGTVTGAVAGYVGGRTDELLMRYVDIQQVVPAFLVYIVLRLVLEGSLFALVFIFGLLNWGGTARLVRSETQSIAESGFVTAARASGASKLAVLRSHVLPNVAGAALTASTGRVATLVLAEASLSFLDYGPPQAYSLGRLAAIGLTQLGPYPWIATVPVAILTAVALALGVVGEGIRSAFDPRE
;
A
#
# COMPACT_ATOMS: atom_id res chain seq x y z
N MET A 1 -63.34 14.05 -17.31
CA MET A 1 -62.52 12.85 -17.22
C MET A 1 -61.10 13.28 -17.67
N THR A 2 -60.27 13.67 -16.72
CA THR A 2 -58.89 14.10 -16.98
C THR A 2 -57.97 13.01 -16.43
N ASP A 3 -57.31 12.36 -17.34
CA ASP A 3 -56.33 11.31 -17.09
C ASP A 3 -55.05 11.95 -16.47
N THR A 4 -54.84 11.78 -15.18
CA THR A 4 -53.63 12.20 -14.49
C THR A 4 -52.63 11.05 -14.57
N GLY A 5 -51.83 11.03 -15.66
CA GLY A 5 -50.68 10.14 -15.79
C GLY A 5 -49.63 10.40 -14.73
N VAL A 6 -49.71 9.70 -13.62
CA VAL A 6 -48.59 9.62 -12.65
C VAL A 6 -47.53 8.69 -13.25
N PRO A 7 -46.28 9.14 -13.48
CA PRO A 7 -45.25 8.24 -13.96
C PRO A 7 -44.97 7.20 -12.87
N THR A 8 -45.22 5.93 -13.23
CA THR A 8 -44.78 4.80 -12.40
C THR A 8 -43.27 4.76 -12.43
N VAL A 9 -42.65 5.08 -11.28
CA VAL A 9 -41.22 4.85 -11.06
C VAL A 9 -41.01 3.34 -11.00
N GLU A 10 -40.53 2.76 -12.08
CA GLU A 10 -40.04 1.39 -12.11
C GLU A 10 -38.84 1.33 -11.15
N PHE A 11 -39.07 0.77 -9.99
CA PHE A 11 -37.98 0.39 -9.10
C PHE A 11 -37.25 -0.77 -9.77
N ASP A 12 -36.04 -0.46 -10.28
CA ASP A 12 -35.09 -1.47 -10.76
C ASP A 12 -34.80 -2.43 -9.59
N ASP A 13 -35.43 -3.60 -9.64
CA ASP A 13 -35.25 -4.66 -8.67
C ASP A 13 -33.76 -5.01 -8.59
N GLY A 14 -33.14 -4.76 -7.41
CA GLY A 14 -31.71 -4.90 -7.12
C GLY A 14 -31.06 -6.28 -7.34
N GLY A 15 -31.53 -7.05 -8.33
CA GLY A 15 -30.95 -8.32 -8.79
C GLY A 15 -29.53 -8.18 -9.33
N GLY A 16 -29.20 -7.03 -9.94
CA GLY A 16 -27.89 -6.81 -10.52
C GLY A 16 -26.74 -6.66 -9.53
N ALA A 17 -27.00 -6.26 -8.28
CA ALA A 17 -25.98 -6.11 -7.24
C ALA A 17 -25.65 -7.46 -6.57
N ARG A 18 -26.63 -8.35 -6.45
CA ARG A 18 -26.44 -9.68 -5.84
C ARG A 18 -25.59 -10.60 -6.71
N ASP A 19 -25.82 -10.58 -8.02
CA ASP A 19 -25.09 -11.44 -8.97
C ASP A 19 -23.61 -11.02 -9.11
N ARG A 20 -23.30 -9.73 -8.89
CA ARG A 20 -21.94 -9.19 -9.04
C ARG A 20 -21.06 -9.40 -7.80
N SER A 21 -21.63 -9.33 -6.62
CA SER A 21 -20.92 -9.63 -5.38
C SER A 21 -20.57 -11.11 -5.26
N LEU A 22 -21.46 -11.98 -5.74
CA LEU A 22 -21.23 -13.43 -5.79
C LEU A 22 -20.11 -13.79 -6.77
N THR A 23 -20.04 -13.15 -7.94
CA THR A 23 -18.95 -13.43 -8.91
C THR A 23 -17.58 -12.92 -8.44
N ALA A 24 -17.48 -11.76 -7.80
CA ALA A 24 -16.23 -11.28 -7.24
C ALA A 24 -15.79 -12.12 -6.05
N GLY A 25 -16.72 -12.48 -5.16
CA GLY A 25 -16.46 -13.37 -4.03
C GLY A 25 -16.04 -14.79 -4.46
N THR A 26 -16.66 -15.34 -5.50
CA THR A 26 -16.26 -16.65 -6.04
C THR A 26 -14.87 -16.60 -6.68
N VAL A 27 -14.54 -15.56 -7.45
CA VAL A 27 -13.20 -15.38 -8.03
C VAL A 27 -12.15 -15.28 -6.95
N LEU A 28 -12.42 -14.53 -5.87
CA LEU A 28 -11.51 -14.48 -4.72
C LEU A 28 -11.39 -15.81 -4.00
N ALA A 29 -12.49 -16.50 -3.73
CA ALA A 29 -12.47 -17.79 -3.06
C ALA A 29 -11.66 -18.81 -3.85
N VAL A 30 -11.84 -18.87 -5.18
CA VAL A 30 -11.04 -19.73 -6.07
C VAL A 30 -9.58 -19.28 -6.08
N GLY A 31 -9.30 -17.98 -6.19
CA GLY A 31 -7.94 -17.45 -6.15
C GLY A 31 -7.21 -17.76 -4.84
N PHE A 32 -7.88 -17.59 -3.70
CA PHE A 32 -7.31 -17.96 -2.40
C PHE A 32 -7.15 -19.48 -2.23
N ALA A 33 -8.08 -20.29 -2.74
CA ALA A 33 -7.97 -21.73 -2.71
C ALA A 33 -6.77 -22.22 -3.55
N LEU A 34 -6.56 -21.63 -4.72
CA LEU A 34 -5.39 -21.90 -5.56
C LEU A 34 -4.10 -21.45 -4.87
N LEU A 35 -4.07 -20.26 -4.31
CA LEU A 35 -2.92 -19.75 -3.58
C LEU A 35 -2.59 -20.63 -2.38
N ALA A 36 -3.60 -21.09 -1.62
CA ALA A 36 -3.43 -22.00 -0.50
C ALA A 36 -2.95 -23.39 -0.94
N ALA A 37 -3.43 -23.88 -2.08
CA ALA A 37 -2.98 -25.17 -2.64
C ALA A 37 -1.52 -25.10 -3.09
N VAL A 38 -1.11 -24.00 -3.77
CA VAL A 38 0.28 -23.77 -4.18
C VAL A 38 1.17 -23.60 -2.94
N PHE A 39 0.72 -22.86 -1.92
CA PHE A 39 1.43 -22.72 -0.64
C PHE A 39 1.63 -24.08 0.05
N ALA A 40 0.58 -24.89 0.12
CA ALA A 40 0.65 -26.20 0.73
C ALA A 40 1.61 -27.13 -0.04
N TYR A 41 1.59 -27.07 -1.37
CA TYR A 41 2.51 -27.84 -2.21
C TYR A 41 3.96 -27.38 -2.01
N ASP A 42 4.23 -26.07 -2.07
CA ASP A 42 5.56 -25.50 -1.83
C ASP A 42 6.11 -25.82 -0.44
N TYR A 43 5.24 -25.80 0.59
CA TYR A 43 5.64 -26.06 1.97
C TYR A 43 5.87 -27.57 2.28
N TRP A 44 5.08 -28.49 1.66
CA TRP A 44 5.03 -29.89 2.09
C TRP A 44 5.65 -30.86 1.08
N VAL A 45 5.72 -30.49 -0.20
CA VAL A 45 6.15 -31.40 -1.27
C VAL A 45 7.47 -30.94 -1.89
N ASP A 46 7.58 -29.71 -2.31
CA ASP A 46 8.76 -29.15 -2.97
C ASP A 46 8.98 -27.70 -2.54
N PRO A 47 9.81 -27.44 -1.51
CA PRO A 47 10.06 -26.10 -0.99
C PRO A 47 10.70 -25.11 -1.97
N GLU A 48 11.13 -25.55 -3.14
CA GLU A 48 11.72 -24.72 -4.18
C GLU A 48 10.80 -24.53 -5.40
N PHE A 49 9.58 -25.10 -5.37
CA PHE A 49 8.67 -25.09 -6.51
C PHE A 49 8.34 -23.68 -7.03
N VAL A 50 8.03 -22.74 -6.13
CA VAL A 50 7.74 -21.35 -6.50
C VAL A 50 8.86 -20.41 -6.06
N ALA A 51 9.76 -20.86 -5.19
CA ALA A 51 10.83 -20.06 -4.56
C ALA A 51 10.32 -18.77 -3.88
N PHE A 52 9.07 -18.78 -3.41
CA PHE A 52 8.48 -17.65 -2.70
C PHE A 52 9.07 -17.52 -1.29
N ARG A 53 9.42 -16.29 -0.92
CA ARG A 53 9.77 -15.97 0.46
C ARG A 53 8.48 -15.73 1.27
N GLN A 54 8.59 -15.78 2.61
CA GLN A 54 7.45 -15.62 3.53
C GLN A 54 6.52 -14.41 3.22
N LEU A 55 7.08 -13.30 2.73
CA LEU A 55 6.32 -12.10 2.38
C LEU A 55 5.60 -12.21 1.03
N ASP A 56 6.08 -13.05 0.11
CA ASP A 56 5.53 -13.11 -1.24
C ASP A 56 4.11 -13.67 -1.26
N TRP A 57 3.78 -14.55 -0.31
CA TRP A 57 2.45 -15.12 -0.14
C TRP A 57 1.39 -14.06 0.22
N PRO A 58 1.56 -13.27 1.31
CA PRO A 58 0.60 -12.22 1.64
C PRO A 58 0.61 -11.09 0.62
N LEU A 59 1.74 -10.80 -0.03
CA LEU A 59 1.79 -9.82 -1.12
C LEU A 59 0.97 -10.28 -2.33
N THR A 60 1.09 -11.53 -2.74
CA THR A 60 0.28 -12.11 -3.83
C THR A 60 -1.20 -12.10 -3.48
N ALA A 61 -1.55 -12.44 -2.23
CA ALA A 61 -2.91 -12.35 -1.72
C ALA A 61 -3.43 -10.90 -1.77
N ALA A 62 -2.62 -9.93 -1.38
CA ALA A 62 -2.96 -8.52 -1.44
C ALA A 62 -3.17 -8.03 -2.88
N VAL A 63 -2.28 -8.39 -3.79
CA VAL A 63 -2.41 -8.08 -5.23
C VAL A 63 -3.69 -8.70 -5.80
N LEU A 64 -4.03 -9.93 -5.43
CA LEU A 64 -5.27 -10.60 -5.85
C LEU A 64 -6.51 -9.82 -5.38
N VAL A 65 -6.55 -9.38 -4.13
CA VAL A 65 -7.65 -8.57 -3.58
C VAL A 65 -7.79 -7.25 -4.33
N VAL A 66 -6.69 -6.52 -4.54
CA VAL A 66 -6.68 -5.25 -5.29
C VAL A 66 -7.10 -5.46 -6.74
N ALA A 67 -6.65 -6.54 -7.39
CA ALA A 67 -7.05 -6.87 -8.76
C ALA A 67 -8.55 -7.18 -8.87
N VAL A 68 -9.09 -7.99 -7.97
CA VAL A 68 -10.50 -8.42 -8.04
C VAL A 68 -11.45 -7.29 -7.66
N TYR A 69 -11.17 -6.52 -6.63
CA TYR A 69 -12.07 -5.46 -6.17
C TYR A 69 -11.76 -4.07 -6.76
N GLY A 70 -10.53 -3.84 -7.22
CA GLY A 70 -10.13 -2.59 -7.85
C GLY A 70 -10.15 -2.66 -9.38
N ILE A 71 -9.26 -3.46 -9.96
CA ILE A 71 -8.98 -3.45 -11.41
C ILE A 71 -10.10 -4.12 -12.21
N VAL A 72 -10.61 -5.29 -11.77
CA VAL A 72 -11.62 -6.04 -12.53
C VAL A 72 -12.95 -5.27 -12.70
N PRO A 73 -13.51 -4.60 -11.67
CA PRO A 73 -14.70 -3.76 -11.86
C PRO A 73 -14.46 -2.58 -12.80
N MET A 74 -13.29 -1.96 -12.75
CA MET A 74 -12.91 -0.87 -13.67
C MET A 74 -12.82 -1.37 -15.11
N ALA A 75 -12.22 -2.53 -15.35
CA ALA A 75 -12.12 -3.13 -16.68
C ALA A 75 -13.47 -3.58 -17.24
N ARG A 76 -14.39 -4.03 -16.37
CA ARG A 76 -15.74 -4.46 -16.77
C ARG A 76 -16.70 -3.31 -17.04
N ARG A 77 -16.44 -2.13 -16.51
CA ARG A 77 -17.23 -0.90 -16.69
C ARG A 77 -16.29 0.25 -17.04
N PRO A 78 -15.80 0.26 -18.29
CA PRO A 78 -14.85 1.29 -18.73
C PRO A 78 -15.42 2.70 -18.63
N GLU A 79 -16.75 2.86 -18.74
CA GLU A 79 -17.44 4.16 -18.60
C GLU A 79 -17.30 4.71 -17.18
N LEU A 80 -17.60 3.92 -16.15
CA LEU A 80 -17.43 4.34 -14.75
C LEU A 80 -15.95 4.56 -14.37
N ALA A 81 -15.07 3.73 -14.92
CA ALA A 81 -13.63 3.91 -14.74
C ALA A 81 -13.15 5.19 -15.42
N ARG A 82 -13.64 5.48 -16.62
CA ARG A 82 -13.33 6.71 -17.35
C ARG A 82 -13.82 7.94 -16.60
N ASP A 83 -15.06 7.94 -16.11
CA ASP A 83 -15.62 9.07 -15.35
C ASP A 83 -14.87 9.30 -14.04
N GLY A 84 -14.54 8.23 -13.33
CA GLY A 84 -13.69 8.31 -12.14
C GLY A 84 -12.27 8.82 -12.43
N LEU A 85 -11.65 8.32 -13.50
CA LEU A 85 -10.33 8.78 -13.96
C LEU A 85 -10.38 10.22 -14.48
N VAL A 86 -11.43 10.63 -15.17
CA VAL A 86 -11.62 12.02 -15.62
C VAL A 86 -11.71 12.95 -14.42
N ARG A 87 -12.52 12.64 -13.41
CA ARG A 87 -12.62 13.44 -12.17
C ARG A 87 -11.27 13.52 -11.42
N LEU A 88 -10.53 12.39 -11.35
CA LEU A 88 -9.18 12.38 -10.77
C LEU A 88 -8.16 13.10 -11.65
N ALA A 89 -8.35 13.15 -12.97
CA ALA A 89 -7.48 13.81 -13.93
C ALA A 89 -7.76 15.31 -14.06
N ASP A 90 -8.92 15.79 -13.65
CA ASP A 90 -9.24 17.21 -13.58
C ASP A 90 -8.31 17.94 -12.58
N ASP A 91 -7.89 17.26 -11.52
CA ASP A 91 -6.79 17.71 -10.67
C ASP A 91 -5.45 17.13 -11.14
N ARG A 92 -4.64 17.93 -11.82
CA ARG A 92 -3.30 17.56 -12.29
C ARG A 92 -2.39 17.02 -11.18
N ARG A 93 -2.55 17.51 -9.94
CA ARG A 93 -1.74 17.06 -8.80
C ARG A 93 -2.06 15.62 -8.45
N THR A 94 -3.33 15.29 -8.37
CA THR A 94 -3.82 13.93 -8.10
C THR A 94 -3.43 12.96 -9.21
N LEU A 95 -3.52 13.38 -10.48
CA LEU A 95 -3.08 12.56 -11.61
C LEU A 95 -1.57 12.25 -11.55
N VAL A 96 -0.73 13.27 -11.35
CA VAL A 96 0.73 13.10 -11.24
C VAL A 96 1.06 12.18 -10.06
N ALA A 97 0.41 12.37 -8.92
CA ALA A 97 0.62 11.54 -7.74
C ALA A 97 0.21 10.08 -7.99
N LEU A 98 -0.95 9.85 -8.63
CA LEU A 98 -1.43 8.51 -8.97
C LEU A 98 -0.47 7.80 -9.93
N VAL A 99 -0.01 8.48 -10.98
CA VAL A 99 0.98 7.94 -11.91
C VAL A 99 2.28 7.62 -11.19
N THR A 100 2.76 8.51 -10.33
CA THR A 100 4.01 8.32 -9.56
C THR A 100 3.92 7.09 -8.67
N VAL A 101 2.86 6.95 -7.86
CA VAL A 101 2.67 5.76 -7.00
C VAL A 101 2.55 4.50 -7.84
N SER A 102 1.76 4.54 -8.92
CA SER A 102 1.55 3.38 -9.78
C SER A 102 2.85 2.90 -10.42
N VAL A 103 3.67 3.82 -10.95
CA VAL A 103 4.97 3.48 -11.55
C VAL A 103 5.92 2.93 -10.50
N LEU A 104 6.06 3.58 -9.34
CA LEU A 104 6.97 3.13 -8.29
C LEU A 104 6.55 1.77 -7.73
N PHE A 105 5.23 1.53 -7.52
CA PHE A 105 4.74 0.24 -7.07
C PHE A 105 4.91 -0.84 -8.13
N LEU A 106 4.69 -0.53 -9.40
CA LEU A 106 4.93 -1.46 -10.50
C LEU A 106 6.42 -1.85 -10.58
N VAL A 107 7.33 -0.87 -10.42
CA VAL A 107 8.78 -1.15 -10.33
C VAL A 107 9.07 -2.04 -9.13
N GLY A 108 8.46 -1.81 -7.97
CA GLY A 108 8.64 -2.66 -6.78
C GLY A 108 8.08 -4.08 -6.94
N LEU A 109 6.97 -4.25 -7.68
CA LEU A 109 6.36 -5.56 -7.94
C LEU A 109 7.10 -6.35 -9.01
N VAL A 110 7.39 -5.73 -10.14
CA VAL A 110 7.90 -6.40 -11.34
C VAL A 110 9.43 -6.38 -11.41
N GLY A 111 10.06 -5.28 -10.96
CA GLY A 111 11.50 -5.08 -11.07
C GLY A 111 12.36 -6.22 -10.50
N PRO A 112 12.06 -6.76 -9.31
CA PRO A 112 12.81 -7.88 -8.74
C PRO A 112 12.77 -9.19 -9.55
N PHE A 113 11.83 -9.33 -10.48
CA PHE A 113 11.80 -10.48 -11.41
C PHE A 113 12.66 -10.22 -12.67
N LEU A 114 12.95 -8.95 -12.97
CA LEU A 114 13.73 -8.56 -14.14
C LEU A 114 15.22 -8.38 -13.82
N VAL A 115 15.56 -8.12 -12.56
CA VAL A 115 16.93 -7.78 -12.14
C VAL A 115 17.32 -8.65 -10.95
N ALA A 116 18.52 -9.25 -11.01
CA ALA A 116 19.07 -10.04 -9.92
C ALA A 116 19.30 -9.16 -8.65
N PRO A 117 19.22 -9.75 -7.45
CA PRO A 117 19.41 -9.00 -6.21
C PRO A 117 20.79 -8.32 -6.14
N PRO A 118 20.89 -7.21 -5.40
CA PRO A 118 22.14 -6.48 -5.27
C PRO A 118 23.27 -7.38 -4.77
N LYS A 119 24.39 -7.40 -5.46
CA LYS A 119 25.57 -8.20 -5.10
C LYS A 119 26.72 -7.29 -4.72
N VAL A 120 27.54 -7.76 -3.77
CA VAL A 120 28.80 -7.09 -3.43
C VAL A 120 29.76 -7.17 -4.62
N ASN A 121 30.29 -6.02 -5.04
CA ASN A 121 31.32 -5.93 -6.05
C ASN A 121 32.28 -4.77 -5.73
N ILE A 122 33.24 -5.04 -4.84
CA ILE A 122 34.17 -4.04 -4.29
C ILE A 122 34.95 -3.30 -5.39
N LEU A 123 35.20 -3.96 -6.53
CA LEU A 123 35.90 -3.35 -7.66
C LEU A 123 35.12 -2.16 -8.27
N HIS A 124 33.83 -2.10 -8.05
CA HIS A 124 32.96 -1.03 -8.55
C HIS A 124 32.36 -0.19 -7.41
N ALA A 125 33.04 -0.10 -6.27
CA ALA A 125 32.58 0.73 -5.19
C ALA A 125 32.67 2.22 -5.54
N HIS A 126 31.62 2.97 -5.14
CA HIS A 126 31.54 4.44 -5.27
C HIS A 126 31.58 4.98 -6.71
N GLN A 127 31.16 4.19 -7.70
CA GLN A 127 31.01 4.72 -9.07
C GLN A 127 29.98 5.84 -9.10
N PRO A 128 30.28 6.99 -9.74
CA PRO A 128 29.33 8.10 -9.81
C PRO A 128 28.14 7.78 -10.72
N PRO A 129 26.96 8.40 -10.46
CA PRO A 129 25.82 8.33 -11.36
C PRO A 129 26.10 9.07 -12.68
N VAL A 130 25.30 8.80 -13.71
CA VAL A 130 25.50 9.34 -15.07
C VAL A 130 25.60 10.87 -15.16
N TRP A 131 25.02 11.59 -14.22
CA TRP A 131 25.02 13.06 -14.18
C TRP A 131 26.11 13.67 -13.30
N MET A 132 27.00 12.84 -12.72
CA MET A 132 28.05 13.32 -11.82
C MET A 132 29.44 12.78 -12.20
N SER A 133 30.45 13.41 -11.65
CA SER A 133 31.82 12.92 -11.68
C SER A 133 32.45 13.09 -10.30
N VAL A 134 33.34 12.19 -9.94
CA VAL A 134 34.12 12.23 -8.69
C VAL A 134 35.62 12.11 -8.99
N ASP A 135 36.44 12.52 -8.04
CA ASP A 135 37.88 12.34 -8.15
C ASP A 135 38.21 10.83 -8.27
N THR A 136 39.14 10.49 -9.15
CA THR A 136 39.57 9.09 -9.38
C THR A 136 40.14 8.42 -8.15
N VAL A 137 40.68 9.19 -7.19
CA VAL A 137 41.18 8.68 -5.89
C VAL A 137 40.04 8.16 -5.00
N LEU A 138 38.81 8.65 -5.21
CA LEU A 138 37.64 8.29 -4.42
C LEU A 138 36.89 7.06 -4.95
N VAL A 139 37.27 6.51 -6.09
CA VAL A 139 36.61 5.34 -6.72
C VAL A 139 37.56 4.16 -6.84
N ASN A 140 37.08 2.96 -6.52
CA ASN A 140 37.83 1.75 -6.81
C ASN A 140 37.68 1.37 -8.28
N GLY A 141 38.68 1.74 -9.10
CA GLY A 141 38.64 1.41 -10.52
C GLY A 141 37.51 2.11 -11.28
N CYS A 142 37.78 3.22 -11.94
CA CYS A 142 36.80 3.94 -12.71
C CYS A 142 36.24 3.09 -13.86
N THR A 143 34.90 2.89 -13.93
CA THR A 143 34.24 2.18 -15.00
C THR A 143 33.93 3.09 -16.19
N GLY A 144 33.84 4.38 -15.96
CA GLY A 144 33.52 5.40 -16.94
C GLY A 144 34.75 6.06 -17.56
N PRO A 145 34.53 7.07 -18.42
CA PRO A 145 35.61 7.88 -18.96
C PRO A 145 36.35 8.62 -17.81
N VAL A 146 37.64 8.75 -17.95
CA VAL A 146 38.46 9.54 -17.02
C VAL A 146 38.99 10.77 -17.78
N ALA A 147 38.73 11.96 -17.25
CA ALA A 147 39.27 13.20 -17.76
C ALA A 147 39.61 14.13 -16.58
N ASP A 148 40.71 14.84 -16.65
CA ASP A 148 41.16 15.81 -15.63
C ASP A 148 41.19 15.23 -14.20
N GLY A 149 41.62 13.96 -14.06
CA GLY A 149 41.68 13.28 -12.77
C GLY A 149 40.30 12.91 -12.17
N ARG A 150 39.24 13.03 -12.95
CA ARG A 150 37.84 12.71 -12.52
C ARG A 150 37.31 11.51 -13.28
N CYS A 151 36.59 10.67 -12.52
CA CYS A 151 35.82 9.55 -13.04
C CYS A 151 34.38 10.01 -13.32
N PHE A 152 33.91 9.85 -14.54
CA PHE A 152 32.55 10.20 -14.95
C PHE A 152 31.63 8.99 -14.85
N GLY A 153 30.34 9.26 -14.57
CA GLY A 153 29.33 8.22 -14.51
C GLY A 153 29.02 7.57 -15.84
N THR A 154 28.48 6.35 -15.80
CA THR A 154 28.12 5.56 -16.97
C THR A 154 26.73 4.98 -16.86
N TRP A 155 26.12 4.62 -17.99
CA TRP A 155 24.84 3.92 -18.03
C TRP A 155 24.90 2.49 -17.45
N ARG A 156 26.09 1.95 -17.19
CA ARG A 156 26.27 0.68 -16.48
C ARG A 156 25.77 0.78 -15.04
N PHE A 157 25.96 1.95 -14.39
CA PHE A 157 25.48 2.27 -13.05
C PHE A 157 24.76 3.61 -13.07
N PRO A 158 23.51 3.65 -13.59
CA PRO A 158 22.81 4.92 -13.85
C PRO A 158 22.66 5.82 -12.62
N LEU A 159 22.41 5.22 -11.45
CA LEU A 159 22.29 5.90 -10.15
C LEU A 159 23.57 5.80 -9.31
N GLY A 160 24.68 5.32 -9.91
CA GLY A 160 25.93 5.08 -9.24
C GLY A 160 25.93 3.83 -8.38
N THR A 161 27.01 3.65 -7.60
CA THR A 161 27.15 2.54 -6.66
C THR A 161 27.45 3.02 -5.25
N ALA A 162 27.10 2.20 -4.26
CA ALA A 162 27.34 2.44 -2.85
C ALA A 162 28.63 1.74 -2.36
N ARG A 163 28.92 1.87 -1.07
CA ARG A 163 29.95 1.11 -0.39
C ARG A 163 29.81 -0.38 -0.64
N GLY A 164 30.89 -1.07 -0.98
CA GLY A 164 30.87 -2.49 -1.36
C GLY A 164 30.49 -2.73 -2.82
N GLY A 165 30.25 -1.67 -3.62
CA GLY A 165 29.92 -1.75 -5.04
C GLY A 165 28.48 -2.17 -5.33
N TYR A 166 27.60 -2.02 -4.36
CA TYR A 166 26.17 -2.23 -4.59
C TYR A 166 25.61 -1.20 -5.56
N ASP A 167 24.97 -1.64 -6.62
CA ASP A 167 24.23 -0.78 -7.54
C ASP A 167 23.05 -0.11 -6.87
N VAL A 168 23.04 1.23 -6.81
CA VAL A 168 22.01 2.03 -6.15
C VAL A 168 20.65 1.88 -6.84
N LEU A 169 20.61 1.71 -8.18
CA LEU A 169 19.37 1.47 -8.93
C LEU A 169 18.77 0.12 -8.54
N VAL A 170 19.59 -0.94 -8.55
CA VAL A 170 19.14 -2.29 -8.21
C VAL A 170 18.67 -2.33 -6.75
N TRP A 171 19.41 -1.73 -5.82
CA TRP A 171 18.98 -1.62 -4.43
C TRP A 171 17.66 -0.87 -4.29
N SER A 172 17.48 0.23 -5.04
CA SER A 172 16.24 1.01 -5.01
C SER A 172 15.04 0.22 -5.52
N ILE A 173 15.20 -0.62 -6.56
CA ILE A 173 14.17 -1.52 -7.06
C ILE A 173 13.73 -2.50 -5.96
N TYR A 174 14.68 -3.12 -5.27
CA TYR A 174 14.38 -4.03 -4.16
C TYR A 174 13.83 -3.30 -2.94
N GLY A 175 14.27 -2.06 -2.71
CA GLY A 175 13.71 -1.19 -1.68
C GLY A 175 12.25 -0.83 -1.96
N LEU A 176 11.90 -0.54 -3.19
CA LEU A 176 10.52 -0.33 -3.62
C LEU A 176 9.66 -1.58 -3.44
N ARG A 177 10.22 -2.82 -3.58
CA ARG A 177 9.48 -4.04 -3.24
C ARG A 177 9.07 -4.06 -1.77
N VAL A 178 9.98 -3.69 -0.85
CA VAL A 178 9.69 -3.60 0.59
C VAL A 178 8.57 -2.58 0.84
N THR A 179 8.71 -1.39 0.27
CA THR A 179 7.71 -0.30 0.37
C THR A 179 6.35 -0.73 -0.19
N THR A 180 6.32 -1.36 -1.36
CA THR A 180 5.08 -1.81 -2.01
C THR A 180 4.41 -2.94 -1.22
N ALA A 181 5.18 -3.90 -0.72
CA ALA A 181 4.65 -4.98 0.11
C ALA A 181 4.05 -4.45 1.41
N LEU A 182 4.73 -3.52 2.08
CA LEU A 182 4.21 -2.85 3.27
C LEU A 182 2.92 -2.09 2.93
N ALA A 183 2.93 -1.29 1.88
CA ALA A 183 1.78 -0.48 1.48
C ALA A 183 0.55 -1.33 1.16
N LEU A 184 0.70 -2.40 0.38
CA LEU A 184 -0.42 -3.26 -0.03
C LEU A 184 -0.91 -4.13 1.11
N VAL A 185 -0.02 -4.87 1.78
CA VAL A 185 -0.43 -5.85 2.81
C VAL A 185 -0.90 -5.14 4.07
N SER A 186 -0.10 -4.23 4.65
CA SER A 186 -0.53 -3.48 5.85
C SER A 186 -1.70 -2.56 5.53
N GLY A 187 -1.73 -1.95 4.33
CA GLY A 187 -2.82 -1.09 3.89
C GLY A 187 -4.15 -1.83 3.81
N LEU A 188 -4.18 -3.05 3.26
CA LEU A 188 -5.39 -3.89 3.23
C LEU A 188 -5.85 -4.31 4.62
N VAL A 189 -4.92 -4.65 5.52
CA VAL A 189 -5.26 -4.97 6.92
C VAL A 189 -5.86 -3.74 7.60
N VAL A 190 -5.22 -2.58 7.46
CA VAL A 190 -5.71 -1.30 8.02
C VAL A 190 -7.09 -0.95 7.45
N ALA A 191 -7.26 -1.02 6.14
CA ALA A 191 -8.53 -0.72 5.49
C ALA A 191 -9.61 -1.73 5.89
N GLY A 192 -9.33 -3.03 5.80
CA GLY A 192 -10.31 -4.09 6.05
C GLY A 192 -10.76 -4.13 7.51
N VAL A 193 -9.82 -4.28 8.44
CA VAL A 193 -10.11 -4.37 9.88
C VAL A 193 -10.70 -3.06 10.38
N GLY A 194 -10.12 -1.92 9.99
CA GLY A 194 -10.60 -0.60 10.39
C GLY A 194 -12.03 -0.33 9.91
N THR A 195 -12.34 -0.66 8.63
CA THR A 195 -13.68 -0.47 8.08
C THR A 195 -14.72 -1.35 8.77
N VAL A 196 -14.43 -2.64 8.93
CA VAL A 196 -15.37 -3.56 9.57
C VAL A 196 -15.62 -3.15 11.03
N THR A 197 -14.55 -2.89 11.78
CA THR A 197 -14.66 -2.50 13.19
C THR A 197 -15.41 -1.16 13.35
N GLY A 198 -15.07 -0.16 12.54
CA GLY A 198 -15.73 1.16 12.59
C GLY A 198 -17.20 1.09 12.19
N ALA A 199 -17.52 0.36 11.10
CA ALA A 199 -18.89 0.20 10.64
C ALA A 199 -19.75 -0.57 11.64
N VAL A 200 -19.24 -1.64 12.27
CA VAL A 200 -19.95 -2.38 13.32
C VAL A 200 -20.17 -1.50 14.55
N ALA A 201 -19.14 -0.81 15.02
CA ALA A 201 -19.22 0.09 16.16
C ALA A 201 -20.26 1.20 15.94
N GLY A 202 -20.17 1.91 14.79
CA GLY A 202 -21.05 3.02 14.47
C GLY A 202 -22.51 2.60 14.22
N TYR A 203 -22.74 1.43 13.61
CA TYR A 203 -24.07 0.96 13.26
C TYR A 203 -24.81 0.26 14.39
N VAL A 204 -24.10 -0.59 15.17
CA VAL A 204 -24.71 -1.35 16.29
C VAL A 204 -24.89 -0.45 17.51
N GLY A 205 -23.91 0.41 17.80
CA GLY A 205 -23.93 1.33 18.93
C GLY A 205 -23.85 0.65 20.30
N GLY A 206 -24.16 1.43 21.35
CA GLY A 206 -24.25 0.94 22.72
C GLY A 206 -22.97 0.28 23.24
N ARG A 207 -23.12 -0.85 23.96
CA ARG A 207 -21.97 -1.58 24.54
C ARG A 207 -20.98 -2.10 23.51
N THR A 208 -21.43 -2.45 22.29
CA THR A 208 -20.55 -2.90 21.20
C THR A 208 -19.62 -1.79 20.77
N ASP A 209 -20.15 -0.60 20.58
CA ASP A 209 -19.36 0.58 20.25
C ASP A 209 -18.34 0.90 21.35
N GLU A 210 -18.80 0.93 22.61
CA GLU A 210 -17.93 1.22 23.74
C GLU A 210 -16.76 0.24 23.86
N LEU A 211 -17.02 -1.06 23.75
CA LEU A 211 -15.98 -2.10 23.85
C LEU A 211 -14.98 -2.02 22.69
N LEU A 212 -15.47 -1.86 21.45
CA LEU A 212 -14.60 -1.76 20.28
C LEU A 212 -13.74 -0.50 20.33
N MET A 213 -14.31 0.63 20.73
CA MET A 213 -13.53 1.88 20.82
C MET A 213 -12.54 1.87 21.99
N ARG A 214 -12.85 1.24 23.11
CA ARG A 214 -11.87 1.03 24.19
C ARG A 214 -10.67 0.20 23.72
N TYR A 215 -10.93 -0.86 22.94
CA TYR A 215 -9.85 -1.64 22.36
C TYR A 215 -8.99 -0.79 21.39
N VAL A 216 -9.64 0.01 20.54
CA VAL A 216 -8.96 0.95 19.64
C VAL A 216 -8.11 1.96 20.43
N ASP A 217 -8.61 2.46 21.56
CA ASP A 217 -7.88 3.40 22.41
C ASP A 217 -6.61 2.77 23.00
N ILE A 218 -6.73 1.55 23.52
CA ILE A 218 -5.58 0.79 24.05
C ILE A 218 -4.54 0.55 22.94
N GLN A 219 -5.00 0.10 21.76
CA GLN A 219 -4.13 -0.16 20.62
C GLN A 219 -3.34 1.07 20.18
N GLN A 220 -3.97 2.26 20.17
CA GLN A 220 -3.32 3.48 19.72
C GLN A 220 -2.31 4.07 20.71
N VAL A 221 -2.37 3.68 21.97
CA VAL A 221 -1.35 4.05 22.97
C VAL A 221 -0.05 3.26 22.75
N VAL A 222 -0.15 2.05 22.22
CA VAL A 222 1.03 1.19 22.00
C VAL A 222 1.67 1.51 20.66
N PRO A 223 2.90 2.06 20.64
CA PRO A 223 3.58 2.36 19.37
C PRO A 223 3.96 1.07 18.64
N ALA A 224 3.41 0.86 17.44
CA ALA A 224 3.63 -0.37 16.66
C ALA A 224 5.13 -0.65 16.39
N PHE A 225 5.93 0.40 16.21
CA PHE A 225 7.37 0.25 15.96
C PHE A 225 8.11 -0.30 17.19
N LEU A 226 7.70 0.07 18.42
CA LEU A 226 8.27 -0.49 19.65
C LEU A 226 7.94 -1.97 19.78
N VAL A 227 6.69 -2.35 19.49
CA VAL A 227 6.28 -3.76 19.49
C VAL A 227 7.13 -4.56 18.49
N TYR A 228 7.36 -4.02 17.29
CA TYR A 228 8.21 -4.66 16.31
C TYR A 228 9.67 -4.80 16.81
N ILE A 229 10.27 -3.74 17.38
CA ILE A 229 11.64 -3.78 17.90
C ILE A 229 11.80 -4.87 18.98
N VAL A 230 10.84 -4.97 19.90
CA VAL A 230 10.86 -6.00 20.95
C VAL A 230 10.69 -7.41 20.34
N LEU A 231 9.72 -7.59 19.46
CA LEU A 231 9.46 -8.89 18.86
C LEU A 231 10.50 -9.31 17.81
N ARG A 232 11.27 -8.36 17.27
CA ARG A 232 12.36 -8.65 16.32
C ARG A 232 13.36 -9.67 16.87
N LEU A 233 13.63 -9.66 18.18
CA LEU A 233 14.54 -10.61 18.82
C LEU A 233 14.04 -12.05 18.76
N VAL A 234 12.70 -12.23 18.79
CA VAL A 234 12.05 -13.56 18.75
C VAL A 234 11.73 -13.97 17.32
N LEU A 235 11.35 -13.01 16.48
CA LEU A 235 10.92 -13.22 15.09
C LEU A 235 12.05 -13.02 14.07
N GLU A 236 13.31 -13.05 14.53
CA GLU A 236 14.54 -12.92 13.71
C GLU A 236 14.54 -11.69 12.77
N GLY A 237 13.77 -10.65 13.12
CA GLY A 237 13.66 -9.42 12.31
C GLY A 237 13.01 -9.63 10.94
N SER A 238 12.07 -10.55 10.83
CA SER A 238 11.38 -10.86 9.58
C SER A 238 10.61 -9.66 9.02
N LEU A 239 10.73 -9.43 7.70
CA LEU A 239 9.94 -8.42 7.00
C LEU A 239 8.43 -8.75 7.04
N PHE A 240 8.08 -10.04 7.02
CA PHE A 240 6.72 -10.50 7.24
C PHE A 240 6.16 -10.03 8.58
N ALA A 241 6.93 -10.23 9.66
CA ALA A 241 6.52 -9.79 11.00
C ALA A 241 6.32 -8.27 11.06
N LEU A 242 7.21 -7.47 10.48
CA LEU A 242 7.09 -6.01 10.42
C LEU A 242 5.78 -5.59 9.74
N VAL A 243 5.51 -6.13 8.55
CA VAL A 243 4.32 -5.79 7.76
C VAL A 243 3.04 -6.14 8.50
N PHE A 244 3.00 -7.32 9.15
CA PHE A 244 1.81 -7.75 9.92
C PHE A 244 1.62 -6.95 11.20
N ILE A 245 2.67 -6.69 11.97
CA ILE A 245 2.60 -5.87 13.20
C ILE A 245 2.12 -4.46 12.85
N PHE A 246 2.65 -3.87 11.77
CA PHE A 246 2.23 -2.55 11.32
C PHE A 246 0.77 -2.53 10.87
N GLY A 247 0.31 -3.53 10.14
CA GLY A 247 -1.09 -3.66 9.74
C GLY A 247 -2.02 -3.83 10.95
N LEU A 248 -1.70 -4.78 11.83
CA LEU A 248 -2.54 -5.15 12.98
C LEU A 248 -2.60 -4.07 14.08
N LEU A 249 -1.61 -3.20 14.18
CA LEU A 249 -1.54 -2.17 15.23
C LEU A 249 -1.84 -0.74 14.72
N ASN A 250 -2.24 -0.55 13.46
CA ASN A 250 -2.45 0.80 12.92
C ASN A 250 -3.82 1.05 12.29
N TRP A 251 -4.78 0.15 12.45
CA TRP A 251 -6.12 0.31 11.87
C TRP A 251 -7.08 1.17 12.72
N GLY A 252 -6.74 1.46 13.99
CA GLY A 252 -7.63 2.15 14.93
C GLY A 252 -8.07 3.55 14.46
N GLY A 253 -7.19 4.32 13.80
CA GLY A 253 -7.54 5.63 13.23
C GLY A 253 -8.58 5.52 12.10
N THR A 254 -8.44 4.54 11.23
CA THR A 254 -9.43 4.23 10.19
C THR A 254 -10.75 3.81 10.80
N ALA A 255 -10.76 2.97 11.85
CA ALA A 255 -11.96 2.55 12.53
C ALA A 255 -12.73 3.73 13.16
N ARG A 256 -12.04 4.70 13.77
CA ARG A 256 -12.70 5.89 14.35
C ARG A 256 -13.36 6.75 13.27
N LEU A 257 -12.67 6.98 12.14
CA LEU A 257 -13.26 7.75 11.05
C LEU A 257 -14.46 7.04 10.45
N VAL A 258 -14.33 5.76 10.13
CA VAL A 258 -15.44 4.96 9.58
C VAL A 258 -16.62 4.89 10.57
N ARG A 259 -16.36 4.80 11.88
CA ARG A 259 -17.42 4.86 12.91
C ARG A 259 -18.20 6.16 12.82
N SER A 260 -17.53 7.30 12.77
CA SER A 260 -18.18 8.62 12.67
C SER A 260 -19.04 8.74 11.40
N GLU A 261 -18.51 8.33 10.25
CA GLU A 261 -19.26 8.31 8.99
C GLU A 261 -20.45 7.34 9.04
N THR A 262 -20.26 6.17 9.65
CA THR A 262 -21.33 5.17 9.82
C THR A 262 -22.47 5.71 10.66
N GLN A 263 -22.19 6.44 11.72
CA GLN A 263 -23.23 7.07 12.57
C GLN A 263 -24.05 8.06 11.76
N SER A 264 -23.41 8.93 10.98
CA SER A 264 -24.10 9.87 10.10
C SER A 264 -24.98 9.17 9.05
N ILE A 265 -24.47 8.11 8.41
CA ILE A 265 -25.22 7.32 7.42
C ILE A 265 -26.39 6.56 8.08
N ALA A 266 -26.22 6.04 9.30
CA ALA A 266 -27.24 5.31 10.00
C ALA A 266 -28.49 6.14 10.32
N GLU A 267 -28.37 7.47 10.40
CA GLU A 267 -29.44 8.44 10.61
C GLU A 267 -30.14 8.87 9.31
N SER A 268 -29.61 8.47 8.14
CA SER A 268 -30.16 8.84 6.85
C SER A 268 -31.52 8.20 6.56
N GLY A 269 -32.34 8.90 5.77
CA GLY A 269 -33.70 8.46 5.43
C GLY A 269 -33.77 7.12 4.70
N PHE A 270 -32.80 6.81 3.85
CA PHE A 270 -32.78 5.53 3.11
C PHE A 270 -32.47 4.34 4.01
N VAL A 271 -31.63 4.51 5.05
CA VAL A 271 -31.37 3.47 6.05
C VAL A 271 -32.62 3.24 6.92
N THR A 272 -33.30 4.32 7.31
CA THR A 272 -34.56 4.26 8.05
C THR A 272 -35.66 3.55 7.25
N ALA A 273 -35.79 3.87 5.97
CA ALA A 273 -36.74 3.19 5.07
C ALA A 273 -36.42 1.69 4.90
N ALA A 274 -35.17 1.32 4.74
CA ALA A 274 -34.74 -0.08 4.64
C ALA A 274 -35.09 -0.87 5.93
N ARG A 275 -34.90 -0.25 7.10
CA ARG A 275 -35.30 -0.85 8.40
C ARG A 275 -36.82 -0.99 8.51
N ALA A 276 -37.58 0.02 8.11
CA ALA A 276 -39.04 -0.01 8.12
C ALA A 276 -39.61 -1.09 7.17
N SER A 277 -38.91 -1.38 6.06
CA SER A 277 -39.24 -2.48 5.14
C SER A 277 -38.82 -3.88 5.66
N GLY A 278 -38.34 -4.00 6.91
CA GLY A 278 -38.02 -5.28 7.54
C GLY A 278 -36.61 -5.81 7.22
N ALA A 279 -35.71 -5.01 6.64
CA ALA A 279 -34.33 -5.45 6.37
C ALA A 279 -33.60 -5.77 7.69
N SER A 280 -32.88 -6.90 7.73
CA SER A 280 -32.08 -7.28 8.88
C SER A 280 -30.89 -6.32 9.07
N LYS A 281 -30.40 -6.19 10.32
CA LYS A 281 -29.24 -5.33 10.63
C LYS A 281 -28.02 -5.64 9.75
N LEU A 282 -27.75 -6.93 9.49
CA LEU A 282 -26.65 -7.35 8.65
C LEU A 282 -26.86 -7.00 7.17
N ALA A 283 -28.10 -7.11 6.67
CA ALA A 283 -28.46 -6.69 5.32
C ALA A 283 -28.26 -5.19 5.13
N VAL A 284 -28.74 -4.36 6.06
CA VAL A 284 -28.51 -2.91 6.04
C VAL A 284 -27.05 -2.57 6.08
N LEU A 285 -26.27 -3.19 6.97
CA LEU A 285 -24.83 -2.97 7.09
C LEU A 285 -24.11 -3.27 5.78
N ARG A 286 -24.40 -4.43 5.15
CA ARG A 286 -23.72 -4.86 3.93
C ARG A 286 -24.16 -4.08 2.69
N SER A 287 -25.45 -3.79 2.54
CA SER A 287 -25.99 -3.22 1.30
C SER A 287 -26.07 -1.70 1.31
N HIS A 288 -26.11 -1.08 2.48
CA HIS A 288 -26.33 0.35 2.59
C HIS A 288 -25.20 1.08 3.34
N VAL A 289 -24.65 0.51 4.43
CA VAL A 289 -23.61 1.21 5.21
C VAL A 289 -22.23 1.03 4.59
N LEU A 290 -21.75 -0.20 4.44
CA LEU A 290 -20.39 -0.48 3.98
C LEU A 290 -20.04 0.16 2.63
N PRO A 291 -20.91 0.14 1.60
CA PRO A 291 -20.60 0.80 0.33
C PRO A 291 -20.45 2.32 0.47
N ASN A 292 -21.25 2.94 1.34
CA ASN A 292 -21.23 4.39 1.54
C ASN A 292 -20.05 4.90 2.38
N VAL A 293 -19.51 4.09 3.29
CA VAL A 293 -18.30 4.45 4.07
C VAL A 293 -16.99 4.08 3.37
N ALA A 294 -17.04 3.40 2.22
CA ALA A 294 -15.86 2.91 1.53
C ALA A 294 -14.89 4.04 1.12
N GLY A 295 -15.41 5.18 0.66
CA GLY A 295 -14.61 6.35 0.32
C GLY A 295 -13.81 6.89 1.51
N ALA A 296 -14.48 7.10 2.64
CA ALA A 296 -13.83 7.54 3.88
C ALA A 296 -12.78 6.53 4.38
N ALA A 297 -13.09 5.24 4.29
CA ALA A 297 -12.16 4.17 4.67
C ALA A 297 -10.90 4.17 3.80
N LEU A 298 -11.03 4.31 2.47
CA LEU A 298 -9.91 4.38 1.54
C LEU A 298 -9.03 5.61 1.81
N THR A 299 -9.65 6.79 1.99
CA THR A 299 -8.94 8.03 2.31
C THR A 299 -8.10 7.89 3.59
N ALA A 300 -8.72 7.41 4.68
CA ALA A 300 -8.04 7.22 5.96
C ALA A 300 -6.88 6.20 5.85
N SER A 301 -7.11 5.11 5.13
CA SER A 301 -6.12 4.04 4.98
C SER A 301 -4.94 4.50 4.13
N THR A 302 -5.15 5.25 3.04
CA THR A 302 -4.08 5.76 2.19
C THR A 302 -3.14 6.70 2.95
N GLY A 303 -3.68 7.64 3.73
CA GLY A 303 -2.87 8.50 4.60
C GLY A 303 -2.09 7.72 5.67
N ARG A 304 -2.68 6.67 6.23
CA ARG A 304 -2.00 5.79 7.19
C ARG A 304 -0.85 5.02 6.53
N VAL A 305 -1.05 4.50 5.31
CA VAL A 305 0.00 3.78 4.56
C VAL A 305 1.21 4.65 4.33
N ALA A 306 1.06 5.91 3.95
CA ALA A 306 2.18 6.85 3.81
C ALA A 306 3.01 6.95 5.10
N THR A 307 2.34 7.05 6.26
CA THR A 307 3.00 7.07 7.58
C THR A 307 3.75 5.77 7.87
N LEU A 308 3.15 4.60 7.53
CA LEU A 308 3.77 3.30 7.76
C LEU A 308 5.03 3.10 6.90
N VAL A 309 5.01 3.57 5.64
CA VAL A 309 6.18 3.55 4.76
C VAL A 309 7.34 4.35 5.34
N LEU A 310 7.06 5.55 5.85
CA LEU A 310 8.10 6.37 6.50
C LEU A 310 8.57 5.76 7.82
N ALA A 311 7.70 5.11 8.58
CA ALA A 311 8.06 4.43 9.82
C ALA A 311 8.98 3.22 9.56
N GLU A 312 8.70 2.41 8.53
CA GLU A 312 9.59 1.32 8.08
C GLU A 312 10.96 1.88 7.68
N ALA A 313 10.96 2.89 6.82
CA ALA A 313 12.20 3.51 6.36
C ALA A 313 13.03 4.06 7.53
N SER A 314 12.39 4.66 8.54
CA SER A 314 13.05 5.17 9.75
C SER A 314 13.64 4.04 10.60
N LEU A 315 12.92 2.93 10.78
CA LEU A 315 13.43 1.74 11.47
C LEU A 315 14.63 1.14 10.75
N SER A 316 14.56 1.02 9.44
CA SER A 316 15.64 0.49 8.61
C SER A 316 16.84 1.44 8.55
N PHE A 317 16.60 2.75 8.59
CA PHE A 317 17.64 3.77 8.70
C PHE A 317 18.42 3.66 10.03
N LEU A 318 17.72 3.36 11.12
CA LEU A 318 18.31 3.17 12.46
C LEU A 318 18.87 1.75 12.69
N ASP A 319 18.93 0.92 11.64
CA ASP A 319 19.35 -0.51 11.68
C ASP A 319 18.44 -1.41 12.53
N TYR A 320 17.23 -0.97 12.83
CA TYR A 320 16.18 -1.79 13.45
C TYR A 320 15.27 -2.49 12.44
N GLY A 321 15.38 -2.20 11.14
CA GLY A 321 14.64 -2.87 10.10
C GLY A 321 15.02 -4.34 9.92
N PRO A 322 14.33 -5.07 9.03
CA PRO A 322 14.66 -6.46 8.71
C PRO A 322 16.07 -6.57 8.12
N PRO A 323 16.97 -7.37 8.71
CA PRO A 323 18.39 -7.38 8.33
C PRO A 323 18.66 -7.88 6.91
N GLN A 324 17.76 -8.71 6.37
CA GLN A 324 17.89 -9.30 5.03
C GLN A 324 17.15 -8.49 3.95
N ALA A 325 16.45 -7.40 4.33
CA ALA A 325 15.72 -6.58 3.38
C ALA A 325 16.60 -5.46 2.82
N TYR A 326 16.53 -5.28 1.52
CA TYR A 326 17.11 -4.12 0.83
C TYR A 326 16.16 -2.92 0.97
N SER A 327 16.07 -2.32 2.17
CA SER A 327 15.21 -1.15 2.40
C SER A 327 15.84 0.13 1.86
N LEU A 328 15.01 1.08 1.42
CA LEU A 328 15.44 2.44 1.04
C LEU A 328 15.99 3.20 2.24
N GLY A 329 15.40 3.00 3.43
CA GLY A 329 15.90 3.61 4.67
C GLY A 329 17.32 3.15 5.01
N ARG A 330 17.62 1.86 4.85
CA ARG A 330 18.97 1.33 5.08
C ARG A 330 20.00 1.88 4.07
N LEU A 331 19.61 2.00 2.78
CA LEU A 331 20.47 2.62 1.77
C LEU A 331 20.77 4.08 2.11
N ALA A 332 19.77 4.83 2.56
CA ALA A 332 19.93 6.21 3.02
C ALA A 332 20.89 6.30 4.21
N ALA A 333 20.81 5.39 5.17
CA ALA A 333 21.71 5.33 6.32
C ALA A 333 23.17 5.08 5.90
N ILE A 334 23.39 4.15 4.97
CA ILE A 334 24.72 3.90 4.39
C ILE A 334 25.27 5.17 3.72
N GLY A 335 24.42 5.87 2.94
CA GLY A 335 24.80 7.08 2.24
C GLY A 335 25.08 8.28 3.16
N LEU A 336 24.38 8.37 4.29
CA LEU A 336 24.55 9.48 5.25
C LEU A 336 25.98 9.57 5.78
N THR A 337 26.60 8.43 6.06
CA THR A 337 27.99 8.37 6.56
C THR A 337 29.02 8.81 5.51
N GLN A 338 28.60 8.95 4.26
CA GLN A 338 29.45 9.23 3.10
C GLN A 338 28.91 10.40 2.25
N LEU A 339 28.07 11.25 2.84
CA LEU A 339 27.32 12.28 2.12
C LEU A 339 28.23 13.28 1.37
N GLY A 340 29.37 13.64 1.95
CA GLY A 340 30.31 14.59 1.33
C GLY A 340 30.82 14.13 -0.03
N PRO A 341 31.52 13.00 -0.11
CA PRO A 341 32.08 12.52 -1.37
C PRO A 341 31.05 11.81 -2.29
N TYR A 342 29.98 11.20 -1.74
CA TYR A 342 29.05 10.34 -2.47
C TYR A 342 27.58 10.65 -2.17
N PRO A 343 27.10 11.86 -2.46
CA PRO A 343 25.78 12.31 -2.04
C PRO A 343 24.63 11.48 -2.63
N TRP A 344 24.78 10.88 -3.80
CA TRP A 344 23.73 10.10 -4.46
C TRP A 344 23.26 8.88 -3.67
N ILE A 345 24.16 8.30 -2.83
CA ILE A 345 23.83 7.10 -2.05
C ILE A 345 22.73 7.37 -1.03
N ALA A 346 22.70 8.59 -0.46
CA ALA A 346 21.63 9.00 0.45
C ALA A 346 20.49 9.72 -0.26
N THR A 347 20.81 10.63 -1.20
CA THR A 347 19.79 11.50 -1.81
C THR A 347 18.82 10.74 -2.70
N VAL A 348 19.27 9.71 -3.42
CA VAL A 348 18.40 8.90 -4.29
C VAL A 348 17.31 8.18 -3.48
N PRO A 349 17.62 7.35 -2.47
CA PRO A 349 16.56 6.65 -1.71
C PRO A 349 15.66 7.63 -0.93
N VAL A 350 16.19 8.75 -0.43
CA VAL A 350 15.38 9.78 0.23
C VAL A 350 14.41 10.43 -0.76
N ALA A 351 14.86 10.76 -1.97
CA ALA A 351 14.00 11.32 -3.02
C ALA A 351 12.87 10.34 -3.39
N ILE A 352 13.17 9.05 -3.53
CA ILE A 352 12.17 8.01 -3.82
C ILE A 352 11.16 7.90 -2.67
N LEU A 353 11.61 7.84 -1.41
CA LEU A 353 10.73 7.79 -0.24
C LEU A 353 9.84 9.02 -0.14
N THR A 354 10.40 10.21 -0.39
CA THR A 354 9.66 11.46 -0.42
C THR A 354 8.60 11.45 -1.50
N ALA A 355 8.95 11.00 -2.71
CA ALA A 355 8.01 10.89 -3.82
C ALA A 355 6.85 9.92 -3.49
N VAL A 356 7.14 8.76 -2.90
CA VAL A 356 6.11 7.78 -2.48
C VAL A 356 5.20 8.40 -1.41
N ALA A 357 5.77 9.00 -0.36
CA ALA A 357 4.99 9.53 0.77
C ALA A 357 4.09 10.71 0.33
N LEU A 358 4.63 11.64 -0.45
CA LEU A 358 3.87 12.78 -0.99
C LEU A 358 2.77 12.31 -1.95
N ALA A 359 3.10 11.39 -2.85
CA ALA A 359 2.15 10.89 -3.82
C ALA A 359 1.01 10.11 -3.14
N LEU A 360 1.29 9.27 -2.13
CA LEU A 360 0.25 8.60 -1.33
C LEU A 360 -0.63 9.62 -0.58
N GLY A 361 -0.06 10.69 -0.04
CA GLY A 361 -0.81 11.77 0.61
C GLY A 361 -1.78 12.45 -0.35
N VAL A 362 -1.28 12.89 -1.51
CA VAL A 362 -2.09 13.55 -2.55
C VAL A 362 -3.17 12.62 -3.12
N VAL A 363 -2.86 11.34 -3.35
CA VAL A 363 -3.86 10.34 -3.77
C VAL A 363 -4.96 10.19 -2.72
N GLY A 364 -4.61 10.17 -1.43
CA GLY A 364 -5.59 10.12 -0.34
C GLY A 364 -6.54 11.31 -0.34
N GLU A 365 -6.02 12.52 -0.57
CA GLU A 365 -6.85 13.74 -0.70
C GLU A 365 -7.73 13.71 -1.96
N GLY A 366 -7.18 13.27 -3.09
CA GLY A 366 -7.91 13.12 -4.34
C GLY A 366 -9.06 12.09 -4.24
N ILE A 367 -8.84 10.98 -3.53
CA ILE A 367 -9.91 10.02 -3.23
C ILE A 367 -10.99 10.69 -2.39
N ARG A 368 -10.60 11.47 -1.38
CA ARG A 368 -11.55 12.17 -0.52
C ARG A 368 -12.44 13.11 -1.32
N SER A 369 -11.87 13.97 -2.17
CA SER A 369 -12.64 14.92 -2.99
C SER A 369 -13.54 14.21 -4.00
N ALA A 370 -13.10 13.10 -4.59
CA ALA A 370 -13.89 12.33 -5.55
C ALA A 370 -15.13 11.63 -4.92
N PHE A 371 -15.09 11.35 -3.60
CA PHE A 371 -16.18 10.70 -2.87
C PHE A 371 -16.96 11.66 -1.96
N ASP A 372 -16.61 12.96 -1.87
CA ASP A 372 -17.35 13.94 -1.11
C ASP A 372 -18.58 14.41 -1.91
N PRO A 373 -19.83 14.13 -1.45
CA PRO A 373 -21.04 14.48 -2.20
C PRO A 373 -21.40 15.98 -2.10
N ARG A 374 -20.54 16.82 -1.52
CA ARG A 374 -20.83 18.25 -1.26
C ARG A 374 -20.29 19.21 -2.31
N GLU A 375 -19.61 18.71 -3.32
CA GLU A 375 -19.23 19.42 -4.55
C GLU A 375 -19.91 18.75 -5.77
#